data_8b376d437f8b19f8a60ac673c28d8681
#
_entry.id   8b376d437f8b19f8a60ac673c28d8681
#
_cell.length_a   1.000
_cell.length_b   1.000
_cell.length_c   1.000
_cell.angle_alpha   90.00
_cell.angle_beta   90.00
_cell.angle_gamma   90.00
#
_symmetry.space_group_name_H-M   'P 1'
#
loop_
_entity.id
_entity.type
_entity.pdbx_description
1 polymer ?
#
loop_
_entity_poly.entity_id
_entity_poly.type
_entity_poly.pdbx_seq_one_letter_code
_entity_poly.pdbx_strand_id
1 'polypeptide(L)'
;MRIFFGLVMAAVTFLAVSTLLVITTGAQPDYLLQNLAQAPDYETLRASSYDISGGNEDWISIEPGETKVLAEIDGPGAITHIWNTVDGEKYYSRMLVLRFYWDGQETPAVEVPLGDFFGVGHGLNRAFQSFAVNASSEGRARNCYWYMPFAKSAKVTVTHEGFLPLGKFYYYIDYRKYKSLPEDTLYFHAQYRQAVPNETVDIKGKNPDGATNYVLMETEGKGKYVGSVVSVQMNGNGWFGEGDDMFFVDGAETPSLIGTGTEDYFNDAWGFREFSYPYHGVTLWEGYNKGDRGTAYKWHVFDAISFNKSLKATIEHGQIGRASCRERVFVCV
;
A
#
# COMPACT_ATOMS: atom_id res chain seq x y z
N MET A 1 95.69 -11.18 11.79
CA MET A 1 94.38 -11.42 12.36
C MET A 1 93.53 -10.17 12.09
N ARG A 2 92.80 -10.15 10.97
CA ARG A 2 91.94 -9.01 10.54
C ARG A 2 90.49 -9.48 10.58
N ILE A 3 89.68 -8.83 11.40
CA ILE A 3 88.26 -9.08 11.56
C ILE A 3 87.51 -8.16 10.57
N PHE A 4 86.82 -8.74 9.63
CA PHE A 4 85.91 -8.03 8.72
C PHE A 4 84.54 -7.86 9.40
N PHE A 5 84.12 -6.63 9.58
CA PHE A 5 82.77 -6.31 9.92
C PHE A 5 81.92 -6.17 8.63
N GLY A 6 80.99 -7.09 8.45
CA GLY A 6 80.01 -7.00 7.38
C GLY A 6 78.78 -6.23 7.84
N LEU A 7 78.48 -5.11 7.16
CA LEU A 7 77.32 -4.32 7.37
C LEU A 7 76.18 -4.98 6.63
N VAL A 8 75.16 -5.48 7.34
CA VAL A 8 73.91 -5.94 6.74
C VAL A 8 72.99 -4.77 6.73
N MET A 9 72.70 -4.18 5.54
CA MET A 9 71.63 -3.24 5.33
C MET A 9 70.27 -4.01 5.25
N ALA A 10 69.46 -3.89 6.25
CA ALA A 10 68.07 -4.35 6.19
C ALA A 10 67.21 -3.26 5.49
N ALA A 11 66.74 -3.56 4.27
CA ALA A 11 65.78 -2.76 3.58
C ALA A 11 64.40 -2.99 4.23
N VAL A 12 63.88 -1.99 4.95
CA VAL A 12 62.52 -2.00 5.47
C VAL A 12 61.62 -1.50 4.36
N THR A 13 60.92 -2.43 3.71
CA THR A 13 59.86 -2.13 2.74
C THR A 13 58.60 -1.74 3.51
N PHE A 14 58.26 -0.46 3.52
CA PHE A 14 56.96 0.02 4.01
C PHE A 14 55.89 -0.40 3.01
N LEU A 15 55.12 -1.43 3.32
CA LEU A 15 53.86 -1.74 2.63
C LEU A 15 52.82 -0.76 3.15
N ALA A 16 52.51 0.28 2.38
CA ALA A 16 51.36 1.14 2.64
C ALA A 16 50.09 0.33 2.34
N VAL A 17 49.50 -0.28 3.36
CA VAL A 17 48.14 -0.83 3.30
C VAL A 17 47.19 0.35 3.35
N SER A 18 46.75 0.80 2.18
CA SER A 18 45.61 1.71 2.06
C SER A 18 44.37 0.93 2.47
N THR A 19 43.99 1.01 3.74
CA THR A 19 42.67 0.60 4.22
C THR A 19 41.66 1.52 3.58
N LEU A 20 41.01 1.02 2.51
CA LEU A 20 39.81 1.63 1.97
C LEU A 20 38.77 1.49 3.07
N LEU A 21 38.51 2.57 3.81
CA LEU A 21 37.44 2.65 4.77
C LEU A 21 36.13 2.68 3.93
N VAL A 22 35.58 1.50 3.64
CA VAL A 22 34.19 1.41 3.15
C VAL A 22 33.34 1.84 4.32
N ILE A 23 32.99 3.12 4.35
CA ILE A 23 31.90 3.61 5.20
C ILE A 23 30.63 2.99 4.61
N THR A 24 30.30 1.78 5.06
CA THR A 24 28.92 1.32 4.98
C THR A 24 28.14 2.27 5.88
N THR A 25 27.53 3.27 5.29
CA THR A 25 26.44 3.98 5.94
C THR A 25 25.33 2.95 6.11
N GLY A 26 25.44 2.13 7.15
CA GLY A 26 24.31 1.39 7.67
C GLY A 26 23.23 2.44 7.90
N ALA A 27 22.13 2.35 7.18
CA ALA A 27 20.97 3.19 7.42
C ALA A 27 20.63 3.03 8.91
N GLN A 28 21.05 4.00 9.72
CA GLN A 28 20.54 4.16 11.07
C GLN A 28 19.05 4.29 10.88
N PRO A 29 18.20 3.66 11.71
CA PRO A 29 16.78 3.96 11.67
C PRO A 29 16.66 5.46 11.93
N ASP A 30 16.44 6.21 10.86
CA ASP A 30 16.22 7.64 10.92
C ASP A 30 14.96 7.81 11.76
N TYR A 31 15.14 8.24 12.99
CA TYR A 31 14.01 8.58 13.83
C TYR A 31 13.27 9.72 13.14
N LEU A 32 12.04 9.47 12.68
CA LEU A 32 11.23 10.42 11.92
C LEU A 32 11.26 11.84 12.54
N LEU A 33 11.27 11.93 13.88
CA LEU A 33 11.32 13.20 14.59
C LEU A 33 12.69 13.89 14.52
N GLN A 34 13.80 13.15 14.40
CA GLN A 34 15.13 13.72 14.26
C GLN A 34 15.31 14.39 12.89
N ASN A 35 14.70 13.83 11.85
CA ASN A 35 14.74 14.42 10.52
C ASN A 35 14.03 15.78 10.44
N LEU A 36 13.09 16.05 11.34
CA LEU A 36 12.43 17.38 11.43
C LEU A 36 13.38 18.49 11.87
N ALA A 37 14.50 18.15 12.51
CA ALA A 37 15.52 19.12 12.93
C ALA A 37 16.57 19.40 11.84
N GLN A 38 16.50 18.72 10.71
CA GLN A 38 17.41 18.92 9.57
C GLN A 38 16.83 19.95 8.60
N ALA A 39 17.70 20.78 8.02
CA ALA A 39 17.28 21.69 6.96
C ALA A 39 16.79 20.89 5.74
N PRO A 40 15.61 21.19 5.19
CA PRO A 40 15.06 20.46 4.05
C PRO A 40 15.85 20.79 2.76
N ASP A 41 15.99 19.78 1.90
CA ASP A 41 16.50 19.91 0.54
C ASP A 41 15.38 19.86 -0.53
N TYR A 42 14.15 20.07 -0.09
CA TYR A 42 12.93 20.04 -0.90
C TYR A 42 12.06 21.27 -0.60
N GLU A 43 11.20 21.59 -1.56
CA GLU A 43 10.10 22.54 -1.39
C GLU A 43 8.81 21.80 -1.06
N THR A 44 8.03 22.30 -0.07
CA THR A 44 6.72 21.75 0.28
C THR A 44 5.63 22.54 -0.42
N LEU A 45 4.74 21.82 -1.12
CA LEU A 45 3.65 22.38 -1.91
C LEU A 45 2.35 21.60 -1.64
N ARG A 46 1.22 22.18 -2.05
CA ARG A 46 -0.10 21.60 -1.88
C ARG A 46 -0.99 21.86 -3.08
N ALA A 47 -1.67 20.82 -3.57
CA ALA A 47 -2.89 20.96 -4.36
C ALA A 47 -4.09 20.72 -3.43
N SER A 48 -5.14 21.52 -3.56
CA SER A 48 -6.33 21.40 -2.71
C SER A 48 -7.58 21.97 -3.39
N SER A 49 -8.72 21.70 -2.80
CA SER A 49 -10.02 22.23 -3.23
C SER A 49 -10.31 23.65 -2.71
N TYR A 50 -9.30 24.41 -2.29
CA TYR A 50 -9.50 25.75 -1.73
C TYR A 50 -10.17 26.69 -2.72
N ASP A 51 -10.98 27.61 -2.19
CA ASP A 51 -11.64 28.66 -2.99
C ASP A 51 -10.60 29.69 -3.48
N ILE A 52 -10.28 29.65 -4.77
CA ILE A 52 -9.30 30.55 -5.39
C ILE A 52 -9.70 32.03 -5.31
N SER A 53 -10.98 32.33 -5.08
CA SER A 53 -11.45 33.69 -4.87
C SER A 53 -11.08 34.27 -3.52
N GLY A 54 -10.61 33.42 -2.58
CA GLY A 54 -10.37 33.76 -1.17
C GLY A 54 -11.62 33.73 -0.31
N GLY A 55 -12.72 33.14 -0.82
CA GLY A 55 -13.92 32.84 -0.08
C GLY A 55 -13.80 31.59 0.77
N ASN A 56 -14.90 30.89 1.01
CA ASN A 56 -14.95 29.65 1.80
C ASN A 56 -15.74 28.53 1.09
N GLU A 57 -15.90 28.62 -0.23
CA GLU A 57 -16.49 27.52 -1.01
C GLU A 57 -15.39 26.51 -1.41
N ASP A 58 -14.72 25.96 -0.41
CA ASP A 58 -13.51 25.13 -0.51
C ASP A 58 -13.76 23.70 -0.98
N TRP A 59 -14.75 23.46 -1.82
CA TRP A 59 -15.08 22.12 -2.33
C TRP A 59 -15.22 22.09 -3.85
N ILE A 60 -15.09 20.90 -4.41
CA ILE A 60 -15.51 20.63 -5.77
C ILE A 60 -16.79 19.78 -5.77
N SER A 61 -17.65 19.97 -6.76
CA SER A 61 -18.78 19.10 -7.06
C SER A 61 -18.41 18.15 -8.20
N ILE A 62 -18.93 16.92 -8.17
CA ILE A 62 -18.62 15.90 -9.17
C ILE A 62 -19.92 15.25 -9.65
N GLU A 63 -20.24 15.42 -10.92
CA GLU A 63 -21.42 14.83 -11.53
C GLU A 63 -21.23 13.33 -11.82
N PRO A 64 -22.31 12.54 -11.92
CA PRO A 64 -22.23 11.15 -12.36
C PRO A 64 -21.51 11.00 -13.69
N GLY A 65 -20.52 10.09 -13.75
CA GLY A 65 -19.67 9.86 -14.91
C GLY A 65 -18.55 10.89 -15.10
N GLU A 66 -18.50 11.94 -14.30
CA GLU A 66 -17.47 12.97 -14.40
C GLU A 66 -16.16 12.53 -13.77
N THR A 67 -15.04 12.91 -14.39
CA THR A 67 -13.69 12.80 -13.86
C THR A 67 -13.12 14.19 -13.56
N LYS A 68 -12.76 14.44 -12.31
CA LYS A 68 -12.05 15.65 -11.89
C LYS A 68 -10.57 15.38 -11.73
N VAL A 69 -9.75 16.30 -12.18
CA VAL A 69 -8.32 16.34 -11.88
C VAL A 69 -8.16 17.02 -10.52
N LEU A 70 -7.59 16.29 -9.55
CA LEU A 70 -7.30 16.80 -8.21
C LEU A 70 -5.93 17.46 -8.13
N ALA A 71 -4.96 16.94 -8.89
CA ALA A 71 -3.62 17.49 -8.99
C ALA A 71 -2.96 17.13 -10.31
N GLU A 72 -2.22 18.08 -10.89
CA GLU A 72 -1.20 17.90 -11.92
C GLU A 72 0.08 18.56 -11.41
N ILE A 73 1.13 17.77 -11.24
CA ILE A 73 2.34 18.17 -10.51
C ILE A 73 3.56 17.87 -11.37
N ASP A 74 4.38 18.89 -11.61
CA ASP A 74 5.68 18.73 -12.28
C ASP A 74 6.73 18.22 -11.31
N GLY A 75 7.44 17.16 -11.71
CA GLY A 75 8.51 16.53 -10.92
C GLY A 75 9.91 17.11 -11.19
N PRO A 76 10.91 16.51 -10.58
CA PRO A 76 10.81 15.37 -9.68
C PRO A 76 10.21 15.72 -8.31
N GLY A 77 9.43 14.80 -7.75
CA GLY A 77 8.73 15.05 -6.51
C GLY A 77 8.23 13.79 -5.82
N ALA A 78 7.50 13.98 -4.72
CA ALA A 78 6.75 12.90 -4.08
C ALA A 78 5.50 13.43 -3.38
N ILE A 79 4.36 12.76 -3.56
CA ILE A 79 3.19 12.98 -2.71
C ILE A 79 3.52 12.37 -1.35
N THR A 80 3.24 13.14 -0.28
CA THR A 80 3.58 12.74 1.09
C THR A 80 2.38 12.64 2.02
N HIS A 81 1.26 13.27 1.63
CA HIS A 81 0.02 13.21 2.39
C HIS A 81 -1.16 13.48 1.46
N ILE A 82 -2.23 12.72 1.65
CA ILE A 82 -3.54 12.96 1.02
C ILE A 82 -4.59 12.97 2.13
N TRP A 83 -5.37 14.03 2.17
CA TRP A 83 -6.54 14.12 3.02
C TRP A 83 -7.79 14.38 2.19
N ASN A 84 -8.91 13.81 2.59
CA ASN A 84 -10.21 14.14 2.00
C ASN A 84 -11.37 13.94 2.97
N THR A 85 -12.45 14.68 2.70
CA THR A 85 -13.78 14.43 3.24
C THR A 85 -14.83 14.72 2.18
N VAL A 86 -15.94 14.01 2.27
CA VAL A 86 -16.97 14.03 1.22
C VAL A 86 -18.34 14.13 1.86
N ASP A 87 -19.15 15.06 1.37
CA ASP A 87 -20.59 15.12 1.61
C ASP A 87 -21.31 14.42 0.45
N GLY A 88 -21.62 13.15 0.64
CA GLY A 88 -22.21 12.27 -0.36
C GLY A 88 -23.24 11.33 0.26
N GLU A 89 -24.03 10.73 -0.59
CA GLU A 89 -25.01 9.72 -0.20
C GLU A 89 -24.36 8.44 0.35
N LYS A 90 -25.17 7.55 0.90
CA LYS A 90 -24.69 6.27 1.42
C LYS A 90 -23.91 5.50 0.34
N TYR A 91 -22.75 4.96 0.72
CA TYR A 91 -21.83 4.22 -0.14
C TYR A 91 -21.04 5.05 -1.19
N TYR A 92 -21.06 6.38 -1.12
CA TYR A 92 -20.31 7.23 -2.05
C TYR A 92 -18.83 6.83 -2.18
N SER A 93 -18.21 6.38 -1.10
CA SER A 93 -16.79 5.99 -1.11
C SER A 93 -16.50 4.74 -1.96
N ARG A 94 -17.53 3.99 -2.35
CA ARG A 94 -17.43 2.90 -3.32
C ARG A 94 -17.58 3.39 -4.75
N MET A 95 -18.33 4.48 -4.95
CA MET A 95 -18.65 5.06 -6.25
C MET A 95 -17.62 6.07 -6.74
N LEU A 96 -16.70 6.49 -5.89
CA LEU A 96 -15.59 7.36 -6.24
C LEU A 96 -14.35 6.53 -6.50
N VAL A 97 -13.79 6.61 -7.72
CA VAL A 97 -12.59 5.87 -8.11
C VAL A 97 -11.42 6.83 -8.24
N LEU A 98 -10.40 6.60 -7.40
CA LEU A 98 -9.13 7.32 -7.47
C LEU A 98 -8.22 6.69 -8.53
N ARG A 99 -7.56 7.53 -9.35
CA ARG A 99 -6.53 7.11 -10.29
C ARG A 99 -5.31 8.02 -10.18
N PHE A 100 -4.12 7.40 -10.10
CA PHE A 100 -2.85 8.11 -10.08
C PHE A 100 -2.01 7.68 -11.26
N TYR A 101 -1.40 8.65 -11.93
CA TYR A 101 -0.57 8.45 -13.12
C TYR A 101 0.80 9.07 -12.86
N TRP A 102 1.85 8.31 -13.09
CA TRP A 102 3.23 8.76 -12.94
C TRP A 102 3.87 9.02 -14.31
N ASP A 103 4.64 10.11 -14.40
CA ASP A 103 5.56 10.40 -15.49
C ASP A 103 4.93 10.42 -16.90
N GLY A 104 3.65 10.80 -16.97
CA GLY A 104 2.90 10.89 -18.21
C GLY A 104 2.38 9.55 -18.77
N GLN A 105 2.39 8.49 -17.97
CA GLN A 105 1.79 7.22 -18.37
C GLN A 105 0.28 7.39 -18.61
N GLU A 106 -0.25 6.69 -19.62
CA GLU A 106 -1.69 6.69 -19.93
C GLU A 106 -2.46 5.71 -19.02
N THR A 107 -1.82 4.61 -18.64
CA THR A 107 -2.40 3.63 -17.70
C THR A 107 -2.15 4.06 -16.26
N PRO A 108 -3.19 4.08 -15.41
CA PRO A 108 -3.01 4.45 -14.02
C PRO A 108 -2.17 3.42 -13.26
N ALA A 109 -1.22 3.90 -12.47
CA ALA A 109 -0.47 3.10 -11.52
C ALA A 109 -1.29 2.76 -10.26
N VAL A 110 -2.30 3.59 -9.97
CA VAL A 110 -3.29 3.38 -8.90
C VAL A 110 -4.68 3.51 -9.52
N GLU A 111 -5.51 2.49 -9.34
CA GLU A 111 -6.93 2.53 -9.69
C GLU A 111 -7.74 1.78 -8.63
N VAL A 112 -8.39 2.53 -7.75
CA VAL A 112 -9.01 1.98 -6.54
C VAL A 112 -10.21 2.82 -6.11
N PRO A 113 -11.32 2.21 -5.64
CA PRO A 113 -12.38 2.94 -4.97
C PRO A 113 -11.88 3.69 -3.74
N LEU A 114 -12.42 4.89 -3.50
CA LEU A 114 -11.97 5.79 -2.43
C LEU A 114 -11.93 5.10 -1.05
N GLY A 115 -13.00 4.40 -0.67
CA GLY A 115 -13.06 3.74 0.64
C GLY A 115 -12.00 2.66 0.80
N ASP A 116 -11.85 1.82 -0.23
CA ASP A 116 -10.88 0.72 -0.26
C ASP A 116 -9.44 1.25 -0.19
N PHE A 117 -9.12 2.35 -0.91
CA PHE A 117 -7.81 3.01 -0.83
C PHE A 117 -7.48 3.48 0.60
N PHE A 118 -8.47 3.95 1.33
CA PHE A 118 -8.30 4.40 2.72
C PHE A 118 -8.64 3.32 3.78
N GLY A 119 -8.57 2.04 3.42
CA GLY A 119 -8.59 0.94 4.37
C GLY A 119 -9.96 0.50 4.87
N VAL A 120 -11.05 0.99 4.27
CA VAL A 120 -12.42 0.59 4.62
C VAL A 120 -13.22 0.25 3.38
N GLY A 121 -13.51 -1.03 3.21
CA GLY A 121 -14.29 -1.54 2.09
C GLY A 121 -15.81 -1.35 2.23
N HIS A 122 -16.54 -1.98 1.31
CA HIS A 122 -18.00 -2.00 1.26
C HIS A 122 -18.70 -0.63 1.12
N GLY A 123 -17.94 0.44 0.84
CA GLY A 123 -18.47 1.79 0.76
C GLY A 123 -18.89 2.37 2.11
N LEU A 124 -18.42 1.82 3.20
CA LEU A 124 -18.74 2.25 4.55
C LEU A 124 -17.75 3.30 5.07
N ASN A 125 -18.16 3.99 6.13
CA ASN A 125 -17.29 4.84 6.92
C ASN A 125 -17.00 4.16 8.26
N ARG A 126 -15.71 4.07 8.64
CA ARG A 126 -15.23 3.58 9.92
C ARG A 126 -14.02 4.38 10.36
N ALA A 127 -14.04 4.84 11.60
CA ALA A 127 -12.87 5.44 12.21
C ALA A 127 -11.88 4.34 12.59
N PHE A 128 -10.62 4.53 12.22
CA PHE A 128 -9.53 3.63 12.61
C PHE A 128 -8.19 4.35 12.51
N GLN A 129 -7.15 3.74 13.08
CA GLN A 129 -5.81 4.30 13.11
C GLN A 129 -4.80 3.28 12.61
N SER A 130 -4.02 3.67 11.59
CA SER A 130 -2.84 2.91 11.19
C SER A 130 -1.71 3.86 10.77
N PHE A 131 -0.52 3.30 10.51
CA PHE A 131 0.66 4.07 10.14
C PHE A 131 0.50 4.72 8.75
N ALA A 132 0.03 3.96 7.77
CA ALA A 132 0.00 4.39 6.38
C ALA A 132 -1.28 5.14 6.00
N VAL A 133 -2.41 4.72 6.55
CA VAL A 133 -3.73 5.34 6.31
C VAL A 133 -4.54 5.34 7.60
N ASN A 134 -5.38 6.34 7.77
CA ASN A 134 -6.30 6.39 8.89
C ASN A 134 -7.56 7.20 8.55
N ALA A 135 -8.58 7.09 9.39
CA ALA A 135 -9.79 7.86 9.25
C ALA A 135 -10.33 8.28 10.62
N SER A 136 -10.65 9.56 10.75
CA SER A 136 -11.30 10.15 11.93
C SER A 136 -12.72 10.62 11.59
N SER A 137 -13.39 11.30 12.52
CA SER A 137 -14.78 11.79 12.31
C SER A 137 -15.71 10.70 11.83
N GLU A 138 -15.75 9.58 12.56
CA GLU A 138 -16.59 8.41 12.20
C GLU A 138 -16.22 7.80 10.83
N GLY A 139 -14.97 8.01 10.37
CA GLY A 139 -14.50 7.50 9.08
C GLY A 139 -14.68 8.46 7.90
N ARG A 140 -15.14 9.71 8.15
CA ARG A 140 -15.38 10.69 7.09
C ARG A 140 -14.15 11.50 6.70
N ALA A 141 -13.24 11.74 7.62
CA ALA A 141 -11.96 12.42 7.36
C ALA A 141 -10.87 11.38 7.17
N ARG A 142 -10.42 11.19 5.94
CA ARG A 142 -9.48 10.14 5.54
C ARG A 142 -8.10 10.72 5.29
N ASN A 143 -7.07 10.01 5.72
CA ASN A 143 -5.68 10.39 5.55
C ASN A 143 -4.87 9.24 4.97
N CYS A 144 -3.93 9.57 4.09
CA CYS A 144 -2.94 8.65 3.55
C CYS A 144 -1.55 9.29 3.67
N TYR A 145 -0.58 8.54 4.18
CA TYR A 145 0.81 8.95 4.38
C TYR A 145 1.81 8.10 3.59
N TRP A 146 1.33 7.28 2.65
CA TRP A 146 2.22 6.60 1.73
C TRP A 146 3.08 7.60 0.97
N TYR A 147 4.39 7.35 0.95
CA TYR A 147 5.34 8.13 0.15
C TYR A 147 5.27 7.69 -1.30
N MET A 148 4.89 8.60 -2.21
CA MET A 148 4.62 8.29 -3.62
C MET A 148 5.51 9.15 -4.51
N PRO A 149 6.74 8.72 -4.83
CA PRO A 149 7.68 9.48 -5.65
C PRO A 149 7.34 9.38 -7.14
N PHE A 150 7.77 10.40 -7.90
CA PHE A 150 7.68 10.48 -9.36
C PHE A 150 8.82 11.33 -9.93
N ALA A 151 9.39 10.94 -11.08
CA ALA A 151 10.57 11.60 -11.63
C ALA A 151 10.22 12.80 -12.55
N LYS A 152 9.10 12.74 -13.29
CA LYS A 152 8.72 13.78 -14.25
C LYS A 152 7.42 14.46 -13.89
N SER A 153 6.39 13.69 -13.55
CA SER A 153 5.08 14.26 -13.25
C SER A 153 4.19 13.31 -12.46
N ALA A 154 3.23 13.88 -11.73
CA ALA A 154 2.14 13.13 -11.11
C ALA A 154 0.80 13.75 -11.53
N LYS A 155 -0.17 12.90 -11.88
CA LYS A 155 -1.56 13.31 -12.10
C LYS A 155 -2.45 12.47 -11.20
N VAL A 156 -3.32 13.12 -10.44
CA VAL A 156 -4.30 12.48 -9.55
C VAL A 156 -5.69 12.87 -10.01
N THR A 157 -6.55 11.88 -10.20
CA THR A 157 -7.95 12.10 -10.61
C THR A 157 -8.91 11.34 -9.69
N VAL A 158 -10.15 11.80 -9.66
CA VAL A 158 -11.29 11.08 -9.11
C VAL A 158 -12.41 11.02 -10.13
N THR A 159 -12.96 9.83 -10.35
CA THR A 159 -14.13 9.62 -11.22
C THR A 159 -15.32 9.23 -10.37
N HIS A 160 -16.48 9.84 -10.62
CA HIS A 160 -17.71 9.48 -9.96
C HIS A 160 -18.50 8.46 -10.79
N GLU A 161 -18.50 7.20 -10.37
CA GLU A 161 -19.20 6.09 -11.02
C GLU A 161 -20.59 5.83 -10.42
N GLY A 162 -21.10 6.75 -9.61
CA GLY A 162 -22.44 6.69 -9.01
C GLY A 162 -23.52 7.32 -9.88
N PHE A 163 -24.74 7.42 -9.33
CA PHE A 163 -25.92 7.85 -10.07
C PHE A 163 -26.45 9.23 -9.66
N LEU A 164 -26.07 9.73 -8.49
CA LEU A 164 -26.52 11.02 -7.96
C LEU A 164 -25.32 11.97 -7.84
N PRO A 165 -25.51 13.29 -8.12
CA PRO A 165 -24.42 14.26 -8.01
C PRO A 165 -23.79 14.25 -6.62
N LEU A 166 -22.44 14.36 -6.59
CA LEU A 166 -21.70 14.53 -5.36
C LEU A 166 -21.58 16.01 -5.04
N GLY A 167 -22.19 16.43 -3.93
CA GLY A 167 -22.32 17.84 -3.58
C GLY A 167 -21.00 18.50 -3.19
N LYS A 168 -20.23 17.86 -2.32
CA LYS A 168 -19.01 18.48 -1.78
C LYS A 168 -17.89 17.46 -1.60
N PHE A 169 -16.78 17.70 -2.26
CA PHE A 169 -15.54 16.94 -2.11
C PHE A 169 -14.43 17.91 -1.71
N TYR A 170 -13.94 17.79 -0.49
CA TYR A 170 -12.80 18.55 0.04
C TYR A 170 -11.57 17.68 0.02
N TYR A 171 -10.42 18.24 -0.38
CA TYR A 171 -9.16 17.48 -0.38
C TYR A 171 -7.92 18.33 -0.20
N TYR A 172 -6.86 17.71 0.30
CA TYR A 172 -5.47 18.15 0.25
C TYR A 172 -4.61 17.05 -0.35
N ILE A 173 -3.66 17.43 -1.20
CA ILE A 173 -2.57 16.60 -1.69
C ILE A 173 -1.29 17.37 -1.42
N ASP A 174 -0.60 17.01 -0.34
CA ASP A 174 0.68 17.60 0.03
C ASP A 174 1.81 16.85 -0.66
N TYR A 175 2.73 17.59 -1.24
CA TYR A 175 3.86 16.99 -1.95
C TYR A 175 5.15 17.77 -1.72
N ARG A 176 6.26 17.08 -1.93
CA ARG A 176 7.60 17.63 -1.95
C ARG A 176 8.10 17.71 -3.37
N LYS A 177 8.71 18.83 -3.73
CA LYS A 177 9.45 19.01 -4.98
C LYS A 177 10.93 18.87 -4.69
N TYR A 178 11.61 18.02 -5.45
CA TYR A 178 13.04 17.72 -5.30
C TYR A 178 13.83 18.29 -6.48
N LYS A 179 15.16 18.35 -6.35
CA LYS A 179 16.08 18.62 -7.47
C LYS A 179 16.29 17.37 -8.32
N SER A 180 16.32 16.22 -7.69
CA SER A 180 16.46 14.90 -8.32
C SER A 180 15.97 13.82 -7.35
N LEU A 181 15.69 12.64 -7.88
CA LEU A 181 15.44 11.42 -7.10
C LEU A 181 16.58 10.42 -7.34
N PRO A 182 16.87 9.48 -6.42
CA PRO A 182 17.76 8.35 -6.66
C PRO A 182 17.32 7.53 -7.89
N GLU A 183 18.27 6.99 -8.65
CA GLU A 183 17.98 6.21 -9.87
C GLU A 183 17.17 4.94 -9.61
N ASP A 184 17.32 4.37 -8.41
CA ASP A 184 16.63 3.14 -7.97
C ASP A 184 15.32 3.41 -7.24
N THR A 185 14.77 4.62 -7.35
CA THR A 185 13.50 4.97 -6.73
C THR A 185 12.35 4.13 -7.29
N LEU A 186 11.65 3.42 -6.41
CA LEU A 186 10.44 2.66 -6.74
C LEU A 186 9.21 3.55 -6.67
N TYR A 187 8.27 3.34 -7.56
CA TYR A 187 7.01 4.08 -7.62
C TYR A 187 5.90 3.35 -6.89
N PHE A 188 4.96 4.11 -6.35
CA PHE A 188 3.80 3.54 -5.67
C PHE A 188 2.78 3.05 -6.69
N HIS A 189 2.37 1.80 -6.56
CA HIS A 189 1.30 1.18 -7.34
C HIS A 189 0.23 0.62 -6.41
N ALA A 190 -1.01 0.60 -6.88
CA ALA A 190 -2.09 -0.03 -6.15
C ALA A 190 -3.17 -0.55 -7.10
N GLN A 191 -3.63 -1.76 -6.88
CA GLN A 191 -4.64 -2.44 -7.69
C GLN A 191 -5.86 -2.78 -6.86
N TYR A 192 -7.01 -2.73 -7.48
CA TYR A 192 -8.25 -3.24 -6.93
C TYR A 192 -8.69 -4.48 -7.71
N ARG A 193 -9.05 -5.54 -6.99
CA ARG A 193 -9.59 -6.78 -7.54
C ARG A 193 -10.90 -7.15 -6.85
N GLN A 194 -11.79 -7.83 -7.55
CA GLN A 194 -13.04 -8.33 -6.99
C GLN A 194 -13.42 -9.64 -7.65
N ALA A 195 -13.83 -10.62 -6.85
CA ALA A 195 -14.50 -11.84 -7.31
C ALA A 195 -15.92 -11.93 -6.75
N VAL A 196 -16.90 -12.28 -7.61
CA VAL A 196 -18.32 -12.38 -7.23
C VAL A 196 -19.05 -13.38 -8.14
N PRO A 197 -19.59 -14.50 -7.64
CA PRO A 197 -19.22 -15.11 -6.37
C PRO A 197 -17.76 -15.60 -6.43
N ASN A 198 -17.14 -15.71 -5.28
CA ASN A 198 -15.88 -16.43 -5.16
C ASN A 198 -16.24 -17.89 -4.82
N GLU A 199 -16.08 -18.78 -5.76
CA GLU A 199 -16.41 -20.19 -5.54
C GLU A 199 -15.31 -20.85 -4.70
N THR A 200 -15.71 -21.48 -3.61
CA THR A 200 -14.78 -22.31 -2.84
C THR A 200 -14.42 -23.52 -3.66
N VAL A 201 -13.16 -23.75 -3.84
CA VAL A 201 -12.67 -25.04 -4.32
C VAL A 201 -12.60 -25.98 -3.11
N ASP A 202 -13.32 -27.11 -3.17
CA ASP A 202 -13.23 -28.15 -2.15
C ASP A 202 -11.82 -28.79 -2.21
N ILE A 203 -10.89 -28.20 -1.51
CA ILE A 203 -9.55 -28.73 -1.37
C ILE A 203 -9.63 -29.88 -0.38
N LYS A 204 -10.11 -31.04 -0.84
CA LYS A 204 -10.04 -32.29 -0.08
C LYS A 204 -8.60 -32.78 -0.01
N GLY A 205 -7.70 -31.96 0.49
CA GLY A 205 -6.33 -32.38 0.52
C GLY A 205 -5.32 -31.24 0.56
N LYS A 206 -4.21 -31.46 -0.11
CA LYS A 206 -3.06 -30.58 -0.12
C LYS A 206 -3.19 -29.54 -1.23
N ASN A 207 -2.85 -28.29 -0.95
CA ASN A 207 -2.77 -27.21 -1.91
C ASN A 207 -1.32 -26.66 -1.99
N PRO A 208 -0.39 -27.44 -2.55
CA PRO A 208 1.03 -27.10 -2.51
C PRO A 208 1.41 -25.97 -3.47
N ASP A 209 0.61 -25.69 -4.49
CA ASP A 209 0.90 -24.77 -5.58
C ASP A 209 -0.03 -23.56 -5.64
N GLY A 210 -1.02 -23.48 -4.75
CA GLY A 210 -1.96 -22.35 -4.70
C GLY A 210 -2.75 -22.13 -5.99
N ALA A 211 -2.88 -23.13 -6.86
CA ALA A 211 -3.47 -22.97 -8.20
C ALA A 211 -4.92 -22.47 -8.19
N THR A 212 -5.64 -22.73 -7.10
CA THR A 212 -7.06 -22.35 -6.93
C THR A 212 -7.25 -21.17 -5.98
N ASN A 213 -6.15 -20.57 -5.50
CA ASN A 213 -6.20 -19.48 -4.55
C ASN A 213 -6.79 -18.21 -5.18
N TYR A 214 -7.39 -17.38 -4.33
CA TYR A 214 -7.72 -16.01 -4.70
C TYR A 214 -6.43 -15.21 -4.91
N VAL A 215 -6.29 -14.57 -6.08
CA VAL A 215 -5.13 -13.74 -6.39
C VAL A 215 -5.31 -12.37 -5.75
N LEU A 216 -4.52 -12.08 -4.72
CA LEU A 216 -4.43 -10.75 -4.13
C LEU A 216 -3.76 -9.78 -5.11
N MET A 217 -2.59 -10.18 -5.62
CA MET A 217 -1.81 -9.41 -6.58
C MET A 217 -1.00 -10.31 -7.50
N GLU A 218 -0.81 -9.86 -8.74
CA GLU A 218 0.14 -10.43 -9.68
C GLU A 218 0.77 -9.28 -10.47
N THR A 219 2.12 -9.26 -10.51
CA THR A 219 2.87 -8.19 -11.18
C THR A 219 4.22 -8.69 -11.68
N GLU A 220 4.74 -8.01 -12.71
CA GLU A 220 6.09 -8.20 -13.23
C GLU A 220 6.91 -6.94 -12.97
N GLY A 221 8.24 -7.11 -12.88
CA GLY A 221 9.20 -6.05 -12.62
C GLY A 221 9.96 -6.25 -11.32
N LYS A 222 10.54 -5.16 -10.81
CA LYS A 222 11.29 -5.14 -9.55
C LYS A 222 10.56 -4.24 -8.55
N GLY A 223 10.31 -4.74 -7.35
CA GLY A 223 9.56 -3.98 -6.36
C GLY A 223 9.52 -4.63 -4.99
N LYS A 224 8.58 -4.10 -4.19
CA LYS A 224 8.25 -4.61 -2.85
C LYS A 224 6.75 -4.60 -2.66
N TYR A 225 6.18 -5.72 -2.29
CA TYR A 225 4.81 -5.76 -1.81
C TYR A 225 4.76 -5.17 -0.39
N VAL A 226 3.96 -4.12 -0.22
CA VAL A 226 3.92 -3.35 1.03
C VAL A 226 2.59 -3.44 1.77
N GLY A 227 1.63 -4.17 1.25
CA GLY A 227 0.42 -4.47 2.01
C GLY A 227 -0.85 -4.67 1.19
N SER A 228 -1.91 -5.00 1.92
CA SER A 228 -3.24 -5.19 1.36
C SER A 228 -4.36 -4.79 2.32
N VAL A 229 -5.50 -4.47 1.74
CA VAL A 229 -6.80 -4.40 2.41
C VAL A 229 -7.70 -5.45 1.77
N VAL A 230 -8.20 -6.37 2.55
CA VAL A 230 -9.12 -7.41 2.08
C VAL A 230 -10.49 -7.17 2.70
N SER A 231 -11.52 -7.14 1.86
CA SER A 231 -12.91 -6.99 2.28
C SER A 231 -13.70 -8.20 1.83
N VAL A 232 -14.40 -8.83 2.75
CA VAL A 232 -15.21 -10.02 2.50
C VAL A 232 -16.68 -9.79 2.83
N GLN A 233 -17.57 -10.43 2.08
CA GLN A 233 -18.97 -10.59 2.46
C GLN A 233 -19.31 -12.07 2.49
N MET A 234 -19.79 -12.53 3.63
CA MET A 234 -20.11 -13.95 3.88
C MET A 234 -21.23 -14.44 2.97
N ASN A 235 -21.03 -15.52 2.25
CA ASN A 235 -22.07 -16.20 1.49
C ASN A 235 -22.75 -17.33 2.28
N GLY A 236 -22.15 -17.76 3.38
CA GLY A 236 -22.65 -18.79 4.29
C GLY A 236 -22.42 -18.40 5.74
N ASN A 237 -22.86 -19.26 6.67
CA ASN A 237 -22.59 -19.11 8.08
C ASN A 237 -21.28 -19.80 8.46
N GLY A 238 -20.59 -19.28 9.46
CA GLY A 238 -19.36 -19.86 10.03
C GLY A 238 -18.11 -19.10 9.61
N TRP A 239 -16.96 -19.57 10.06
CA TRP A 239 -15.67 -18.98 9.76
C TRP A 239 -15.19 -19.34 8.35
N PHE A 240 -14.55 -18.42 7.63
CA PHE A 240 -14.07 -18.61 6.25
C PHE A 240 -12.54 -18.63 6.14
N GLY A 241 -11.83 -18.24 7.19
CA GLY A 241 -10.46 -17.76 7.11
C GLY A 241 -9.38 -18.78 7.48
N GLU A 242 -9.60 -20.07 7.28
CA GLU A 242 -8.55 -21.10 7.47
C GLU A 242 -7.52 -21.13 6.32
N GLY A 243 -7.69 -20.27 5.33
CA GLY A 243 -6.89 -20.30 4.12
C GLY A 243 -5.56 -19.58 4.26
N ASP A 244 -4.48 -20.24 3.84
CA ASP A 244 -3.11 -19.76 3.90
C ASP A 244 -2.84 -18.67 2.86
N ASP A 245 -2.07 -17.66 3.23
CA ASP A 245 -1.43 -16.76 2.29
C ASP A 245 -0.22 -17.44 1.64
N MET A 246 -0.06 -17.24 0.32
CA MET A 246 1.04 -17.80 -0.44
C MET A 246 1.65 -16.74 -1.37
N PHE A 247 2.97 -16.57 -1.30
CA PHE A 247 3.71 -15.65 -2.14
C PHE A 247 4.70 -16.41 -3.04
N PHE A 248 4.57 -16.19 -4.35
CA PHE A 248 5.44 -16.75 -5.37
C PHE A 248 6.36 -15.66 -5.90
N VAL A 249 7.63 -15.70 -5.51
CA VAL A 249 8.62 -14.66 -5.83
C VAL A 249 9.43 -15.07 -7.04
N ASP A 250 9.60 -14.14 -7.99
CA ASP A 250 10.49 -14.26 -9.15
C ASP A 250 10.22 -15.49 -10.05
N GLY A 251 8.94 -15.87 -10.17
CA GLY A 251 8.50 -16.98 -11.01
C GLY A 251 8.63 -18.36 -10.35
N ALA A 252 8.74 -18.42 -9.02
CA ALA A 252 8.75 -19.68 -8.29
C ALA A 252 7.47 -20.51 -8.58
N GLU A 253 7.63 -21.80 -8.85
CA GLU A 253 6.51 -22.73 -9.09
C GLU A 253 5.83 -23.16 -7.78
N THR A 254 6.54 -23.09 -6.68
CA THR A 254 6.03 -23.33 -5.33
C THR A 254 6.14 -22.07 -4.51
N PRO A 255 5.27 -21.87 -3.50
CA PRO A 255 5.31 -20.65 -2.69
C PRO A 255 6.67 -20.44 -2.03
N SER A 256 7.20 -19.22 -2.14
CA SER A 256 8.41 -18.79 -1.43
C SER A 256 8.15 -18.48 0.04
N LEU A 257 6.91 -18.05 0.34
CA LEU A 257 6.40 -17.85 1.70
C LEU A 257 4.99 -18.43 1.77
N ILE A 258 4.68 -19.10 2.88
CA ILE A 258 3.36 -19.68 3.17
C ILE A 258 2.97 -19.28 4.58
N GLY A 259 1.71 -18.84 4.76
CA GLY A 259 1.11 -18.55 6.04
C GLY A 259 0.39 -19.73 6.67
N THR A 260 -0.51 -19.46 7.59
CA THR A 260 -1.22 -20.45 8.40
C THR A 260 -2.72 -20.19 8.53
N GLY A 261 -3.22 -19.11 7.93
CA GLY A 261 -4.63 -18.74 7.95
C GLY A 261 -4.84 -17.28 7.56
N THR A 262 -6.05 -16.96 7.15
CA THR A 262 -6.38 -15.58 6.72
C THR A 262 -6.26 -14.59 7.87
N GLU A 263 -6.77 -14.91 9.06
CA GLU A 263 -6.63 -14.04 10.23
C GLU A 263 -5.17 -13.89 10.66
N ASP A 264 -4.39 -14.97 10.56
CA ASP A 264 -2.97 -14.99 10.91
C ASP A 264 -2.19 -14.07 9.95
N TYR A 265 -2.53 -14.08 8.65
CA TYR A 265 -1.98 -13.13 7.69
C TYR A 265 -2.22 -11.69 8.12
N PHE A 266 -3.40 -11.35 8.63
CA PHE A 266 -3.72 -10.02 9.14
C PHE A 266 -3.27 -9.79 10.60
N ASN A 267 -2.49 -10.72 11.16
CA ASN A 267 -1.95 -10.68 12.54
C ASN A 267 -3.04 -10.57 13.62
N ASP A 268 -4.22 -11.14 13.36
CA ASP A 268 -5.22 -11.51 14.37
C ASP A 268 -5.04 -12.99 14.73
N ALA A 269 -5.88 -13.55 15.55
CA ALA A 269 -5.84 -14.95 15.94
C ALA A 269 -7.24 -15.46 16.32
N TRP A 270 -7.55 -16.72 15.96
CA TRP A 270 -8.82 -17.37 16.33
C TRP A 270 -10.06 -16.61 15.82
N GLY A 271 -10.01 -16.18 14.54
CA GLY A 271 -11.02 -15.37 13.89
C GLY A 271 -10.79 -13.87 14.00
N PHE A 272 -11.66 -13.06 13.39
CA PHE A 272 -11.56 -11.61 13.37
C PHE A 272 -12.35 -10.93 14.50
N ARG A 273 -11.80 -9.78 14.97
CA ARG A 273 -12.43 -8.79 15.85
C ARG A 273 -12.03 -7.41 15.39
N GLU A 274 -12.86 -6.39 15.61
CA GLU A 274 -12.49 -5.01 15.27
C GLU A 274 -11.37 -4.51 16.19
N PHE A 275 -10.25 -4.10 15.58
CA PHE A 275 -9.13 -3.42 16.22
C PHE A 275 -8.33 -2.65 15.17
N SER A 276 -7.47 -1.72 15.62
CA SER A 276 -6.57 -1.01 14.72
C SER A 276 -5.21 -0.78 15.39
N TYR A 277 -4.16 -1.32 14.77
CA TYR A 277 -2.77 -1.14 15.15
C TYR A 277 -1.99 -0.48 14.00
N PRO A 278 -0.77 0.04 14.25
CA PRO A 278 -0.03 0.76 13.23
C PRO A 278 0.14 0.02 11.89
N TYR A 279 0.30 -1.30 11.91
CA TYR A 279 0.64 -2.08 10.71
C TYR A 279 -0.40 -3.12 10.31
N HIS A 280 -1.40 -3.40 11.13
CA HIS A 280 -2.46 -4.36 10.85
C HIS A 280 -3.71 -4.05 11.66
N GLY A 281 -4.85 -4.57 11.20
CA GLY A 281 -6.11 -4.42 11.93
C GLY A 281 -7.31 -4.87 11.12
N VAL A 282 -8.45 -4.88 11.80
CA VAL A 282 -9.76 -5.19 11.26
C VAL A 282 -10.65 -3.98 11.45
N THR A 283 -10.93 -3.25 10.36
CA THR A 283 -11.69 -2.00 10.37
C THR A 283 -13.20 -2.21 10.38
N LEU A 284 -13.64 -3.40 10.01
CA LEU A 284 -15.04 -3.81 9.98
C LEU A 284 -15.15 -5.29 10.28
N TRP A 285 -15.99 -5.66 11.24
CA TRP A 285 -16.39 -7.05 11.45
C TRP A 285 -17.82 -7.12 11.98
N GLU A 286 -18.75 -7.63 11.15
CA GLU A 286 -20.18 -7.72 11.50
C GLU A 286 -20.53 -9.08 12.13
N GLY A 287 -19.73 -10.12 11.90
CA GLY A 287 -19.93 -11.45 12.49
C GLY A 287 -19.73 -12.61 11.52
N TYR A 288 -20.35 -13.74 11.81
CA TYR A 288 -20.14 -15.03 11.16
C TYR A 288 -21.37 -15.54 10.40
N ASN A 289 -22.35 -14.69 10.13
CA ASN A 289 -23.59 -15.10 9.46
C ASN A 289 -23.54 -14.74 7.98
N LYS A 290 -24.34 -15.44 7.19
CA LYS A 290 -24.53 -15.09 5.79
C LYS A 290 -24.94 -13.63 5.62
N GLY A 291 -24.19 -12.89 4.81
CA GLY A 291 -24.41 -11.48 4.56
C GLY A 291 -23.54 -10.54 5.40
N ASP A 292 -22.98 -11.01 6.52
CA ASP A 292 -22.05 -10.24 7.35
C ASP A 292 -20.79 -9.88 6.55
N ARG A 293 -20.22 -8.71 6.88
CA ARG A 293 -19.08 -8.13 6.15
C ARG A 293 -17.90 -7.98 7.08
N GLY A 294 -16.71 -8.11 6.50
CA GLY A 294 -15.45 -7.84 7.17
C GLY A 294 -14.51 -7.04 6.28
N THR A 295 -13.61 -6.28 6.88
CA THR A 295 -12.48 -5.63 6.23
C THR A 295 -11.28 -5.66 7.15
N ALA A 296 -10.17 -6.22 6.67
CA ALA A 296 -8.90 -6.27 7.36
C ALA A 296 -7.79 -5.63 6.53
N TYR A 297 -6.77 -5.07 7.19
CA TYR A 297 -5.60 -4.50 6.54
C TYR A 297 -4.31 -5.02 7.17
N LYS A 298 -3.27 -5.14 6.32
CA LYS A 298 -1.89 -5.37 6.76
C LYS A 298 -0.94 -4.54 5.91
N TRP A 299 -0.05 -3.80 6.58
CA TRP A 299 1.02 -3.02 5.97
C TRP A 299 2.36 -3.66 6.28
N HIS A 300 3.04 -4.16 5.26
CA HIS A 300 4.37 -4.76 5.34
C HIS A 300 5.46 -3.68 5.36
N VAL A 301 5.55 -2.93 6.46
CA VAL A 301 6.52 -1.82 6.59
C VAL A 301 7.92 -2.36 6.92
N PHE A 302 8.00 -3.31 7.85
CA PHE A 302 9.28 -3.92 8.26
C PHE A 302 9.55 -5.26 7.57
N ASP A 303 8.53 -5.90 7.05
CA ASP A 303 8.53 -7.23 6.45
C ASP A 303 8.12 -7.21 4.98
N ALA A 304 8.40 -6.11 4.27
CA ALA A 304 8.08 -5.95 2.85
C ALA A 304 8.65 -7.09 2.01
N ILE A 305 7.82 -7.68 1.16
CA ILE A 305 8.19 -8.83 0.34
C ILE A 305 8.81 -8.34 -0.95
N SER A 306 10.13 -8.47 -1.09
CA SER A 306 10.88 -8.00 -2.24
C SER A 306 10.88 -9.00 -3.39
N PHE A 307 10.87 -8.49 -4.62
CA PHE A 307 10.99 -9.28 -5.84
C PHE A 307 11.82 -8.52 -6.89
N ASN A 308 12.45 -9.26 -7.82
CA ASN A 308 13.31 -8.68 -8.86
C ASN A 308 12.79 -8.92 -10.28
N LYS A 309 11.83 -9.85 -10.46
CA LYS A 309 11.24 -10.18 -11.76
C LYS A 309 9.73 -10.20 -11.72
N SER A 310 9.15 -10.81 -10.70
CA SER A 310 7.71 -10.93 -10.57
C SER A 310 7.29 -11.29 -9.16
N LEU A 311 6.06 -10.97 -8.82
CA LEU A 311 5.42 -11.44 -7.60
C LEU A 311 3.97 -11.84 -7.90
N LYS A 312 3.58 -13.01 -7.41
CA LYS A 312 2.18 -13.41 -7.29
C LYS A 312 1.88 -13.65 -5.82
N ALA A 313 0.98 -12.84 -5.25
CA ALA A 313 0.46 -12.96 -3.90
C ALA A 313 -0.95 -13.54 -3.97
N THR A 314 -1.21 -14.58 -3.21
CA THR A 314 -2.51 -15.26 -3.19
C THR A 314 -2.92 -15.59 -1.77
N ILE A 315 -4.20 -15.88 -1.58
CA ILE A 315 -4.73 -16.42 -0.35
C ILE A 315 -5.71 -17.55 -0.68
N GLU A 316 -5.64 -18.63 0.03
CA GLU A 316 -6.65 -19.67 -0.05
C GLU A 316 -7.99 -19.09 0.40
N HIS A 317 -9.07 -19.49 -0.23
CA HIS A 317 -10.38 -19.03 0.16
C HIS A 317 -11.31 -20.20 0.46
N GLY A 318 -12.07 -20.04 1.54
CA GLY A 318 -13.02 -21.02 2.01
C GLY A 318 -12.42 -22.02 2.99
N GLN A 319 -13.28 -22.49 3.86
CA GLN A 319 -13.01 -23.68 4.66
C GLN A 319 -13.08 -24.92 3.79
N ILE A 320 -12.34 -25.94 4.16
CA ILE A 320 -12.58 -27.31 3.73
C ILE A 320 -14.09 -27.61 3.96
N GLY A 321 -14.88 -27.42 2.90
CA GLY A 321 -16.30 -27.79 2.86
C GLY A 321 -17.34 -26.74 3.26
N ARG A 322 -17.03 -25.44 3.48
CA ARG A 322 -18.06 -24.41 3.78
C ARG A 322 -17.66 -23.00 3.33
N ALA A 323 -18.64 -22.31 2.75
CA ALA A 323 -18.77 -20.90 2.46
C ALA A 323 -17.88 -20.27 1.39
N SER A 324 -18.49 -19.94 0.26
CA SER A 324 -17.97 -18.98 -0.71
C SER A 324 -18.13 -17.56 -0.17
N CYS A 325 -17.11 -16.70 -0.34
CA CYS A 325 -17.14 -15.30 0.03
C CYS A 325 -17.14 -14.40 -1.22
N ARG A 326 -17.62 -13.17 -1.08
CA ARG A 326 -17.30 -12.09 -2.03
C ARG A 326 -16.07 -11.38 -1.52
N GLU A 327 -14.96 -11.54 -2.20
CA GLU A 327 -13.71 -10.91 -1.80
C GLU A 327 -13.43 -9.66 -2.64
N ARG A 328 -12.88 -8.65 -2.01
CA ARG A 328 -12.42 -7.42 -2.63
C ARG A 328 -11.07 -7.08 -2.02
N VAL A 329 -10.09 -6.84 -2.87
CA VAL A 329 -8.73 -6.60 -2.42
C VAL A 329 -8.21 -5.31 -3.02
N PHE A 330 -7.64 -4.48 -2.16
CA PHE A 330 -6.77 -3.38 -2.51
C PHE A 330 -5.35 -3.76 -2.10
N VAL A 331 -4.40 -3.66 -3.01
CA VAL A 331 -3.00 -4.03 -2.78
C VAL A 331 -2.08 -2.88 -3.15
N CYS A 332 -1.10 -2.61 -2.28
CA CYS A 332 -0.01 -1.66 -2.52
C CYS A 332 1.29 -2.39 -2.87
N VAL A 333 2.02 -1.88 -3.84
CA VAL A 333 3.30 -2.43 -4.33
C VAL A 333 4.36 -1.35 -4.34
#